data_7213efb26d5bac9af980c56ff09245af
#
_entry.id   7213efb26d5bac9af980c56ff09245af
#
_cell.length_a   1.000
_cell.length_b   1.000
_cell.length_c   1.000
_cell.angle_alpha   90.00
_cell.angle_beta   90.00
_cell.angle_gamma   90.00
#
_symmetry.space_group_name_H-M   'P 1'
#
loop_
_entity.id
_entity.type
_entity.pdbx_description
1 polymer ?
#
loop_
_entity_poly.entity_id
_entity_poly.type
_entity_poly.pdbx_seq_one_letter_code
_entity_poly.pdbx_strand_id
1 'polypeptide(L)'
;IDRKKAKTINLGLFYGMGRKKLQDQLGINDEDEAKVLLANYHEKVPFIRQLIKNVMDRAQDRGRVRTLLGRLCRFDMWEPKQFGVHKPLTYEVACAEIGIGGIKRAFTYKALNKLIQGSAADMTKKAMIDLHSEGIIPMVQLHDELDISIKDEAQSKRIIDIMENAVSLEIPNKVDYESGKNWGSIDININDEDSIDEDFI
;
A
#
# COMPACT_ATOMS: atom_id res chain seq x y z
N ILE A 1 7.78 2.79 22.70
CA ILE A 1 6.75 2.50 21.68
C ILE A 1 6.86 1.01 21.36
N ASP A 2 5.78 0.26 21.51
CA ASP A 2 5.74 -1.14 21.14
C ASP A 2 5.84 -1.32 19.61
N ARG A 3 6.14 -2.55 19.14
CA ARG A 3 6.33 -2.86 17.72
C ARG A 3 5.09 -2.53 16.89
N LYS A 4 3.88 -2.82 17.42
CA LYS A 4 2.60 -2.58 16.74
C LYS A 4 2.39 -1.09 16.49
N LYS A 5 2.56 -0.26 17.52
CA LYS A 5 2.48 1.21 17.39
C LYS A 5 3.53 1.75 16.43
N ALA A 6 4.77 1.24 16.50
CA ALA A 6 5.82 1.66 15.58
C ALA A 6 5.48 1.33 14.11
N LYS A 7 4.94 0.13 13.82
CA LYS A 7 4.48 -0.29 12.50
C LYS A 7 3.37 0.65 11.99
N THR A 8 2.34 0.87 12.81
CA THR A 8 1.20 1.73 12.45
C THR A 8 1.62 3.18 12.16
N ILE A 9 2.52 3.75 13.00
CA ILE A 9 3.05 5.09 12.80
C ILE A 9 3.86 5.16 11.50
N ASN A 10 4.79 4.22 11.31
CA ASN A 10 5.64 4.20 10.11
C ASN A 10 4.82 4.12 8.83
N LEU A 11 3.87 3.17 8.75
CA LEU A 11 3.00 3.02 7.60
C LEU A 11 2.12 4.26 7.40
N GLY A 12 1.51 4.77 8.47
CA GLY A 12 0.66 5.94 8.40
C GLY A 12 1.41 7.17 7.90
N LEU A 13 2.60 7.45 8.45
CA LEU A 13 3.43 8.59 8.05
C LEU A 13 3.98 8.42 6.63
N PHE A 14 4.33 7.21 6.25
CA PHE A 14 4.75 6.90 4.90
C PHE A 14 3.64 7.19 3.86
N TYR A 15 2.38 6.90 4.21
CA TYR A 15 1.23 7.20 3.37
C TYR A 15 0.66 8.62 3.56
N GLY A 16 1.37 9.51 4.25
CA GLY A 16 0.99 10.90 4.40
C GLY A 16 -0.05 11.15 5.49
N MET A 17 -0.06 10.34 6.54
CA MET A 17 -0.90 10.57 7.71
C MET A 17 -0.69 11.97 8.26
N GLY A 18 -1.77 12.71 8.41
CA GLY A 18 -1.74 14.05 9.00
C GLY A 18 -1.63 13.99 10.53
N ARG A 19 -1.22 15.13 11.10
CA ARG A 19 -0.99 15.32 12.55
C ARG A 19 -2.16 14.84 13.41
N LYS A 20 -3.39 15.21 13.08
CA LYS A 20 -4.58 14.84 13.87
C LYS A 20 -4.75 13.31 13.98
N LYS A 21 -4.63 12.61 12.86
CA LYS A 21 -4.72 11.14 12.85
C LYS A 21 -3.56 10.49 13.62
N LEU A 22 -2.37 11.09 13.57
CA LEU A 22 -1.22 10.65 14.37
C LEU A 22 -1.49 10.80 15.87
N GLN A 23 -2.07 11.94 16.31
CA GLN A 23 -2.49 12.15 17.68
C GLN A 23 -3.48 11.10 18.15
N ASP A 24 -4.54 10.88 17.35
CA ASP A 24 -5.61 9.91 17.67
C ASP A 24 -5.02 8.49 17.84
N GLN A 25 -4.13 8.06 16.95
CA GLN A 25 -3.53 6.71 17.00
C GLN A 25 -2.53 6.51 18.14
N LEU A 26 -1.87 7.57 18.58
CA LEU A 26 -0.88 7.51 19.67
C LEU A 26 -1.49 7.82 21.04
N GLY A 27 -2.72 8.34 21.06
CA GLY A 27 -3.33 8.85 22.30
C GLY A 27 -2.61 10.10 22.82
N ILE A 28 -2.00 10.89 21.93
CA ILE A 28 -1.29 12.13 22.29
C ILE A 28 -2.30 13.27 22.34
N ASN A 29 -2.51 13.83 23.52
CA ASN A 29 -3.41 14.99 23.68
C ASN A 29 -2.75 16.33 23.36
N ASP A 30 -1.42 16.39 23.39
CA ASP A 30 -0.66 17.59 23.10
C ASP A 30 -0.34 17.71 21.61
N GLU A 31 -0.81 18.81 21.02
CA GLU A 31 -0.58 19.12 19.60
C GLU A 31 0.91 19.38 19.28
N ASP A 32 1.65 19.96 20.22
CA ASP A 32 3.06 20.29 20.02
C ASP A 32 3.95 19.05 20.10
N GLU A 33 3.60 18.09 20.96
CA GLU A 33 4.27 16.78 20.99
C GLU A 33 4.12 16.05 19.64
N ALA A 34 2.92 16.02 19.08
CA ALA A 34 2.68 15.41 17.78
C ALA A 34 3.42 16.14 16.63
N LYS A 35 3.55 17.46 16.70
CA LYS A 35 4.35 18.24 15.73
C LYS A 35 5.82 17.87 15.81
N VAL A 36 6.38 17.80 17.02
CA VAL A 36 7.79 17.43 17.25
C VAL A 36 8.06 16.02 16.73
N LEU A 37 7.18 15.07 17.04
CA LEU A 37 7.31 13.69 16.57
C LEU A 37 7.31 13.61 15.02
N LEU A 38 6.37 14.32 14.38
CA LEU A 38 6.28 14.38 12.93
C LEU A 38 7.52 15.06 12.29
N ALA A 39 8.02 16.14 12.91
CA ALA A 39 9.22 16.83 12.46
C ALA A 39 10.45 15.91 12.54
N ASN A 40 10.64 15.24 13.68
CA ASN A 40 11.73 14.29 13.90
C ASN A 40 11.68 13.11 12.92
N TYR A 41 10.48 12.60 12.62
CA TYR A 41 10.32 11.55 11.62
C TYR A 41 10.78 12.03 10.23
N HIS A 42 10.32 13.20 9.81
CA HIS A 42 10.70 13.75 8.50
C HIS A 42 12.17 14.16 8.39
N GLU A 43 12.80 14.53 9.50
CA GLU A 43 14.23 14.79 9.56
C GLU A 43 15.05 13.51 9.38
N LYS A 44 14.62 12.43 10.03
CA LYS A 44 15.30 11.13 9.93
C LYS A 44 15.07 10.42 8.61
N VAL A 45 13.94 10.67 7.94
CA VAL A 45 13.54 10.00 6.69
C VAL A 45 13.10 11.04 5.62
N PRO A 46 14.02 11.94 5.22
CA PRO A 46 13.67 13.11 4.39
C PRO A 46 13.18 12.72 2.99
N PHE A 47 13.64 11.59 2.45
CA PHE A 47 13.26 11.13 1.11
C PHE A 47 11.76 10.84 0.98
N ILE A 48 11.07 10.47 2.06
CA ILE A 48 9.62 10.16 2.02
C ILE A 48 8.83 11.39 1.62
N ARG A 49 9.13 12.54 2.20
CA ARG A 49 8.46 13.81 1.85
C ARG A 49 8.62 14.16 0.37
N GLN A 50 9.85 14.02 -0.13
CA GLN A 50 10.15 14.29 -1.53
C GLN A 50 9.45 13.27 -2.45
N LEU A 51 9.42 11.99 -2.06
CA LEU A 51 8.73 10.94 -2.80
C LEU A 51 7.23 11.22 -2.89
N ILE A 52 6.58 11.51 -1.75
CA ILE A 52 5.15 11.87 -1.71
C ILE A 52 4.88 13.02 -2.68
N LYS A 53 5.64 14.11 -2.56
CA LYS A 53 5.49 15.30 -3.40
C LYS A 53 5.64 14.96 -4.88
N ASN A 54 6.71 14.29 -5.27
CA ASN A 54 6.99 13.94 -6.66
C ASN A 54 5.88 13.08 -7.28
N VAL A 55 5.36 12.11 -6.52
CA VAL A 55 4.30 11.21 -6.99
C VAL A 55 2.97 11.96 -7.11
N MET A 56 2.66 12.83 -6.15
CA MET A 56 1.45 13.68 -6.20
C MET A 56 1.50 14.66 -7.37
N ASP A 57 2.63 15.37 -7.58
CA ASP A 57 2.82 16.30 -8.69
C ASP A 57 2.64 15.55 -10.04
N ARG A 58 3.25 14.37 -10.17
CA ARG A 58 3.09 13.53 -11.37
C ARG A 58 1.64 13.09 -11.60
N ALA A 59 0.93 12.72 -10.52
CA ALA A 59 -0.49 12.38 -10.60
C ALA A 59 -1.33 13.58 -11.02
N GLN A 60 -1.02 14.78 -10.49
CA GLN A 60 -1.71 16.02 -10.84
C GLN A 60 -1.47 16.41 -12.31
N ASP A 61 -0.23 16.38 -12.77
CA ASP A 61 0.16 16.84 -14.11
C ASP A 61 -0.26 15.84 -15.20
N ARG A 62 0.04 14.56 -14.99
CA ARG A 62 -0.19 13.51 -15.99
C ARG A 62 -1.50 12.76 -15.83
N GLY A 63 -2.23 12.96 -14.73
CA GLY A 63 -3.46 12.24 -14.41
C GLY A 63 -3.25 10.74 -14.15
N ARG A 64 -2.02 10.30 -13.95
CA ARG A 64 -1.72 8.88 -13.75
C ARG A 64 -0.35 8.66 -13.10
N VAL A 65 -0.22 7.53 -12.40
CA VAL A 65 1.04 6.93 -11.96
C VAL A 65 1.13 5.50 -12.50
N ARG A 66 2.34 4.95 -12.59
CA ARG A 66 2.58 3.57 -13.00
C ARG A 66 3.12 2.77 -11.84
N THR A 67 2.57 1.58 -11.63
CA THR A 67 3.12 0.58 -10.73
C THR A 67 4.46 0.03 -11.24
N LEU A 68 5.11 -0.79 -10.41
CA LEU A 68 6.39 -1.41 -10.71
C LEU A 68 6.37 -2.19 -12.06
N LEU A 69 5.30 -2.94 -12.33
CA LEU A 69 5.14 -3.69 -13.57
C LEU A 69 4.40 -2.92 -14.68
N GLY A 70 4.24 -1.60 -14.51
CA GLY A 70 3.77 -0.71 -15.56
C GLY A 70 2.25 -0.51 -15.61
N ARG A 71 1.48 -1.11 -14.71
CA ARG A 71 0.03 -0.92 -14.63
C ARG A 71 -0.30 0.54 -14.29
N LEU A 72 -1.31 1.10 -14.97
CA LEU A 72 -1.73 2.49 -14.79
C LEU A 72 -2.73 2.63 -13.65
N CYS A 73 -2.44 3.54 -12.73
CA CYS A 73 -3.40 4.07 -11.77
C CYS A 73 -3.79 5.48 -12.19
N ARG A 74 -5.07 5.69 -12.54
CA ARG A 74 -5.58 6.93 -13.12
C ARG A 74 -6.24 7.83 -12.09
N PHE A 75 -6.23 9.15 -12.37
CA PHE A 75 -6.85 10.21 -11.58
C PHE A 75 -7.68 11.07 -12.52
N ASP A 76 -8.83 10.55 -12.95
CA ASP A 76 -9.66 11.15 -13.99
C ASP A 76 -10.78 12.06 -13.43
N MET A 77 -10.93 12.10 -12.10
CA MET A 77 -11.89 12.98 -11.44
C MET A 77 -11.26 14.32 -11.06
N TRP A 78 -12.10 15.34 -10.92
CA TRP A 78 -11.69 16.72 -10.68
C TRP A 78 -12.43 17.31 -9.49
N GLU A 79 -11.80 18.28 -8.83
CA GLU A 79 -12.34 19.00 -7.68
C GLU A 79 -11.89 20.48 -7.71
N PRO A 80 -12.58 21.40 -6.98
CA PRO A 80 -12.12 22.77 -6.81
C PRO A 80 -10.71 22.83 -6.21
N LYS A 81 -9.91 23.84 -6.63
CA LYS A 81 -8.63 24.14 -5.97
C LYS A 81 -8.80 24.66 -4.55
N GLN A 82 -9.95 25.24 -4.26
CA GLN A 82 -10.26 25.76 -2.94
C GLN A 82 -10.17 24.65 -1.88
N PHE A 83 -9.66 25.01 -0.71
CA PHE A 83 -9.59 24.09 0.42
C PHE A 83 -11.00 23.73 0.91
N GLY A 84 -11.24 22.44 1.15
CA GLY A 84 -12.53 21.94 1.63
C GLY A 84 -12.75 20.48 1.27
N VAL A 85 -13.88 19.94 1.70
CA VAL A 85 -14.35 18.61 1.30
C VAL A 85 -15.27 18.79 0.10
N HIS A 86 -14.85 18.29 -1.05
CA HIS A 86 -15.57 18.42 -2.31
C HIS A 86 -15.98 17.05 -2.85
N LYS A 87 -17.15 17.01 -3.49
CA LYS A 87 -17.53 15.85 -4.29
C LYS A 87 -16.74 15.88 -5.60
N PRO A 88 -16.05 14.79 -5.96
CA PRO A 88 -15.32 14.76 -7.22
C PRO A 88 -16.28 14.74 -8.41
N LEU A 89 -15.91 15.47 -9.46
CA LEU A 89 -16.69 15.69 -10.68
C LEU A 89 -15.94 15.11 -11.90
N THR A 90 -16.65 14.82 -12.99
CA THR A 90 -16.00 14.60 -14.28
C THR A 90 -15.38 15.91 -14.78
N TYR A 91 -14.47 15.83 -15.74
CA TYR A 91 -13.79 17.03 -16.27
C TYR A 91 -14.78 18.05 -16.85
N GLU A 92 -15.73 17.57 -17.65
CA GLU A 92 -16.72 18.39 -18.32
C GLU A 92 -17.60 19.16 -17.33
N VAL A 93 -18.09 18.45 -16.30
CA VAL A 93 -18.93 19.06 -15.26
C VAL A 93 -18.11 20.06 -14.44
N ALA A 94 -16.88 19.69 -14.04
CA ALA A 94 -16.01 20.57 -13.28
C ALA A 94 -15.67 21.87 -14.05
N CYS A 95 -15.42 21.76 -15.36
CA CYS A 95 -15.19 22.92 -16.22
C CYS A 95 -16.44 23.83 -16.34
N ALA A 96 -17.62 23.24 -16.45
CA ALA A 96 -18.86 23.98 -16.59
C ALA A 96 -19.24 24.71 -15.28
N GLU A 97 -19.08 24.06 -14.13
CA GLU A 97 -19.50 24.59 -12.84
C GLU A 97 -18.47 25.56 -12.22
N ILE A 98 -17.17 25.29 -12.38
CA ILE A 98 -16.09 25.97 -11.65
C ILE A 98 -15.18 26.76 -12.58
N GLY A 99 -15.03 26.30 -13.83
CA GLY A 99 -14.09 26.83 -14.79
C GLY A 99 -12.70 26.17 -14.72
N ILE A 100 -12.01 26.09 -15.86
CA ILE A 100 -10.71 25.40 -16.02
C ILE A 100 -9.64 25.89 -15.05
N GLY A 101 -9.59 27.20 -14.79
CA GLY A 101 -8.59 27.78 -13.87
C GLY A 101 -8.82 27.45 -12.39
N GLY A 102 -10.03 27.05 -12.02
CA GLY A 102 -10.46 26.80 -10.64
C GLY A 102 -10.39 25.34 -10.21
N ILE A 103 -10.04 24.40 -11.10
CA ILE A 103 -10.07 22.97 -10.83
C ILE A 103 -8.67 22.32 -10.75
N LYS A 104 -8.59 21.22 -10.03
CA LYS A 104 -7.43 20.31 -9.93
C LYS A 104 -7.91 18.86 -9.96
N ARG A 105 -7.02 17.91 -10.23
CA ARG A 105 -7.37 16.48 -10.16
C ARG A 105 -7.65 16.06 -8.72
N ALA A 106 -8.74 15.34 -8.53
CA ALA A 106 -9.14 14.79 -7.25
C ALA A 106 -8.28 13.58 -6.85
N PHE A 107 -8.20 13.31 -5.55
CA PHE A 107 -7.57 12.14 -4.95
C PHE A 107 -6.05 12.00 -5.20
N THR A 108 -5.37 13.00 -5.71
CA THR A 108 -3.92 12.89 -5.99
C THR A 108 -3.09 12.67 -4.72
N TYR A 109 -3.60 13.01 -3.53
CA TYR A 109 -2.99 12.69 -2.25
C TYR A 109 -2.89 11.18 -1.98
N LYS A 110 -3.71 10.35 -2.65
CA LYS A 110 -3.64 8.88 -2.59
C LYS A 110 -2.62 8.28 -3.58
N ALA A 111 -1.90 9.10 -4.33
CA ALA A 111 -1.08 8.62 -5.45
C ALA A 111 0.06 7.71 -4.99
N LEU A 112 0.75 8.04 -3.89
CA LEU A 112 1.81 7.18 -3.36
C LEU A 112 1.25 5.84 -2.85
N ASN A 113 0.14 5.87 -2.11
CA ASN A 113 -0.52 4.65 -1.64
C ASN A 113 -0.90 3.74 -2.83
N LYS A 114 -1.56 4.29 -3.86
CA LYS A 114 -1.91 3.54 -5.08
C LYS A 114 -0.68 2.99 -5.82
N LEU A 115 0.42 3.73 -5.83
CA LEU A 115 1.67 3.29 -6.44
C LEU A 115 2.25 2.08 -5.68
N ILE A 116 2.40 2.18 -4.37
CA ILE A 116 3.02 1.14 -3.55
C ILE A 116 2.15 -0.11 -3.46
N GLN A 117 0.89 0.03 -3.02
CA GLN A 117 -0.03 -1.11 -2.92
C GLN A 117 -0.32 -1.74 -4.28
N GLY A 118 -0.44 -0.91 -5.32
CA GLY A 118 -0.58 -1.43 -6.67
C GLY A 118 0.63 -2.23 -7.15
N SER A 119 1.85 -1.80 -6.78
CA SER A 119 3.08 -2.55 -7.10
C SER A 119 3.17 -3.86 -6.33
N ALA A 120 2.80 -3.87 -5.04
CA ALA A 120 2.74 -5.08 -4.24
C ALA A 120 1.75 -6.09 -4.85
N ALA A 121 0.53 -5.64 -5.21
CA ALA A 121 -0.44 -6.50 -5.88
C ALA A 121 0.04 -7.02 -7.25
N ASP A 122 0.88 -6.26 -7.96
CA ASP A 122 1.47 -6.72 -9.21
C ASP A 122 2.49 -7.83 -8.95
N MET A 123 3.25 -7.78 -7.87
CA MET A 123 4.21 -8.83 -7.47
C MET A 123 3.49 -10.15 -7.20
N THR A 124 2.43 -10.14 -6.39
CA THR A 124 1.62 -11.33 -6.11
C THR A 124 1.03 -11.92 -7.41
N LYS A 125 0.49 -11.08 -8.28
CA LYS A 125 -0.05 -11.52 -9.57
C LYS A 125 1.01 -12.10 -10.49
N LYS A 126 2.22 -11.54 -10.49
CA LYS A 126 3.33 -12.08 -11.26
C LYS A 126 3.75 -13.43 -10.73
N ALA A 127 3.84 -13.59 -9.41
CA ALA A 127 4.10 -14.87 -8.76
C ALA A 127 3.05 -15.93 -9.16
N MET A 128 1.76 -15.58 -9.15
CA MET A 128 0.68 -16.48 -9.61
C MET A 128 0.85 -16.91 -11.06
N ILE A 129 1.28 -16.02 -11.95
CA ILE A 129 1.53 -16.33 -13.36
C ILE A 129 2.70 -17.32 -13.48
N ASP A 130 3.77 -17.09 -12.73
CA ASP A 130 4.96 -17.94 -12.79
C ASP A 130 4.68 -19.32 -12.20
N LEU A 131 3.95 -19.42 -11.09
CA LEU A 131 3.45 -20.67 -10.53
C LEU A 131 2.57 -21.43 -11.52
N HIS A 132 1.63 -20.73 -12.16
CA HIS A 132 0.75 -21.33 -13.18
C HIS A 132 1.54 -21.91 -14.36
N SER A 133 2.61 -21.24 -14.78
CA SER A 133 3.49 -21.69 -15.86
C SER A 133 4.18 -23.02 -15.54
N GLU A 134 4.34 -23.35 -14.26
CA GLU A 134 4.86 -24.64 -13.78
C GLU A 134 3.77 -25.63 -13.38
N GLY A 135 2.51 -25.34 -13.72
CA GLY A 135 1.37 -26.20 -13.40
C GLY A 135 0.94 -26.14 -11.93
N ILE A 136 1.41 -25.16 -11.18
CA ILE A 136 1.05 -24.94 -9.77
C ILE A 136 -0.07 -23.90 -9.73
N ILE A 137 -1.24 -24.29 -9.24
CA ILE A 137 -2.42 -23.42 -9.22
C ILE A 137 -2.76 -23.08 -7.77
N PRO A 138 -2.65 -21.81 -7.36
CA PRO A 138 -3.15 -21.37 -6.06
C PRO A 138 -4.65 -21.62 -5.94
N MET A 139 -5.08 -22.14 -4.80
CA MET A 139 -6.49 -22.40 -4.50
C MET A 139 -7.21 -21.13 -4.06
N VAL A 140 -6.53 -20.30 -3.26
CA VAL A 140 -7.03 -19.02 -2.76
C VAL A 140 -5.91 -17.99 -2.84
N GLN A 141 -6.28 -16.73 -3.09
CA GLN A 141 -5.41 -15.57 -2.94
C GLN A 141 -6.09 -14.58 -1.99
N LEU A 142 -5.42 -14.27 -0.89
CA LEU A 142 -5.86 -13.30 0.08
C LEU A 142 -4.79 -12.22 0.23
N HIS A 143 -5.03 -11.01 -0.30
CA HIS A 143 -4.05 -9.92 -0.35
C HIS A 143 -2.72 -10.32 -1.00
N ASP A 144 -1.66 -10.52 -0.22
CA ASP A 144 -0.31 -10.91 -0.58
C ASP A 144 0.01 -12.40 -0.29
N GLU A 145 -0.98 -13.13 0.22
CA GLU A 145 -0.92 -14.54 0.58
C GLU A 145 -1.49 -15.43 -0.53
N LEU A 146 -0.88 -16.60 -0.72
CA LEU A 146 -1.34 -17.64 -1.63
C LEU A 146 -1.46 -18.97 -0.92
N ASP A 147 -2.67 -19.53 -0.89
CA ASP A 147 -2.92 -20.87 -0.38
C ASP A 147 -2.80 -21.89 -1.49
N ILE A 148 -1.92 -22.86 -1.30
CA ILE A 148 -1.56 -23.82 -2.34
C ILE A 148 -1.56 -25.23 -1.75
N SER A 149 -2.22 -26.18 -2.41
CA SER A 149 -2.02 -27.60 -2.09
C SER A 149 -0.66 -28.06 -2.57
N ILE A 150 0.15 -28.60 -1.65
CA ILE A 150 1.48 -29.10 -1.93
C ILE A 150 1.52 -30.64 -1.85
N LYS A 151 2.39 -31.25 -2.62
CA LYS A 151 2.60 -32.71 -2.63
C LYS A 151 3.70 -33.14 -1.69
N ASP A 152 4.76 -32.36 -1.62
CA ASP A 152 5.96 -32.65 -0.86
C ASP A 152 6.75 -31.36 -0.55
N GLU A 153 7.80 -31.51 0.26
CA GLU A 153 8.68 -30.41 0.66
C GLU A 153 9.48 -29.81 -0.52
N ALA A 154 9.79 -30.61 -1.54
CA ALA A 154 10.51 -30.13 -2.71
C ALA A 154 9.64 -29.13 -3.50
N GLN A 155 8.35 -29.42 -3.63
CA GLN A 155 7.39 -28.50 -4.26
C GLN A 155 7.23 -27.23 -3.45
N SER A 156 7.16 -27.28 -2.12
CA SER A 156 7.06 -26.07 -1.31
C SER A 156 8.28 -25.16 -1.47
N LYS A 157 9.49 -25.72 -1.45
CA LYS A 157 10.73 -24.97 -1.72
C LYS A 157 10.72 -24.31 -3.11
N ARG A 158 10.21 -25.01 -4.12
CA ARG A 158 10.07 -24.48 -5.47
C ARG A 158 9.08 -23.33 -5.54
N ILE A 159 7.94 -23.43 -4.83
CA ILE A 159 6.93 -22.37 -4.73
C ILE A 159 7.55 -21.12 -4.10
N ILE A 160 8.23 -21.26 -2.98
CA ILE A 160 8.92 -20.17 -2.29
C ILE A 160 9.91 -19.48 -3.23
N ASP A 161 10.76 -20.25 -3.91
CA ASP A 161 11.74 -19.73 -4.86
C ASP A 161 11.08 -18.92 -5.99
N ILE A 162 9.99 -19.42 -6.56
CA ILE A 162 9.23 -18.69 -7.59
C ILE A 162 8.66 -17.39 -7.05
N MET A 163 8.03 -17.41 -5.88
CA MET A 163 7.41 -16.23 -5.29
C MET A 163 8.46 -15.16 -4.92
N GLU A 164 9.57 -15.56 -4.31
CA GLU A 164 10.65 -14.64 -3.93
C GLU A 164 11.30 -13.98 -5.17
N ASN A 165 11.39 -14.70 -6.28
CA ASN A 165 12.05 -14.26 -7.51
C ASN A 165 11.10 -13.74 -8.60
N ALA A 166 9.78 -13.71 -8.36
CA ALA A 166 8.79 -13.28 -9.34
C ALA A 166 9.07 -11.85 -9.86
N VAL A 167 9.59 -10.99 -9.00
CA VAL A 167 10.00 -9.63 -9.36
C VAL A 167 11.37 -9.34 -8.75
N SER A 168 12.34 -8.97 -9.59
CA SER A 168 13.66 -8.56 -9.12
C SER A 168 13.60 -7.16 -8.51
N LEU A 169 13.96 -7.05 -7.24
CA LEU A 169 14.12 -5.80 -6.50
C LEU A 169 15.58 -5.65 -6.03
N GLU A 170 15.97 -4.43 -5.68
CA GLU A 170 17.28 -4.17 -5.05
C GLU A 170 17.40 -4.81 -3.66
N ILE A 171 16.25 -4.99 -3.00
CA ILE A 171 16.15 -5.67 -1.69
C ILE A 171 15.50 -7.04 -1.94
N PRO A 172 16.06 -8.13 -1.40
CA PRO A 172 15.46 -9.45 -1.56
C PRO A 172 14.04 -9.52 -0.99
N ASN A 173 13.12 -10.10 -1.77
CA ASN A 173 11.84 -10.51 -1.23
C ASN A 173 12.03 -11.75 -0.36
N LYS A 174 11.20 -11.86 0.68
CA LYS A 174 11.11 -13.04 1.52
C LYS A 174 9.66 -13.48 1.63
N VAL A 175 9.46 -14.79 1.57
CA VAL A 175 8.16 -15.42 1.73
C VAL A 175 8.14 -16.10 3.09
N ASP A 176 7.20 -15.76 3.93
CA ASP A 176 6.87 -16.50 5.12
C ASP A 176 6.06 -17.73 4.70
N TYR A 177 6.48 -18.90 5.18
CA TYR A 177 5.89 -20.18 4.79
C TYR A 177 5.36 -20.93 6.00
N GLU A 178 4.10 -21.28 5.93
CA GLU A 178 3.43 -22.13 6.90
C GLU A 178 2.78 -23.32 6.18
N SER A 179 2.69 -24.46 6.84
CA SER A 179 2.06 -25.64 6.26
C SER A 179 1.30 -26.46 7.31
N GLY A 180 0.23 -27.09 6.87
CA GLY A 180 -0.59 -27.95 7.72
C GLY A 180 -1.39 -28.96 6.88
N LYS A 181 -2.08 -29.89 7.54
CA LYS A 181 -2.93 -30.87 6.85
C LYS A 181 -4.15 -30.23 6.16
N ASN A 182 -4.57 -29.10 6.66
CA ASN A 182 -5.64 -28.27 6.12
C ASN A 182 -5.46 -26.84 6.68
N TRP A 183 -6.16 -25.87 6.14
CA TRP A 183 -6.07 -24.46 6.56
C TRP A 183 -6.25 -24.25 8.07
N GLY A 184 -7.20 -24.93 8.70
CA GLY A 184 -7.45 -24.82 10.14
C GLY A 184 -6.47 -25.55 11.05
N SER A 185 -5.51 -26.30 10.49
CA SER A 185 -4.45 -26.99 11.24
C SER A 185 -3.06 -26.38 11.05
N ILE A 186 -2.99 -25.24 10.41
CA ILE A 186 -1.81 -24.39 10.42
C ILE A 186 -1.71 -23.87 11.85
N ASP A 187 -0.60 -24.17 12.53
CA ASP A 187 -0.32 -23.65 13.87
C ASP A 187 -0.15 -22.12 13.73
N ILE A 188 -1.28 -21.42 13.87
CA ILE A 188 -1.24 -19.99 14.08
C ILE A 188 -0.58 -19.82 15.44
N ASN A 189 0.64 -19.36 15.47
CA ASN A 189 1.30 -18.92 16.69
C ASN A 189 0.48 -17.73 17.20
N ILE A 190 -0.53 -18.01 18.05
CA ILE A 190 -1.43 -17.02 18.68
C ILE A 190 -0.62 -15.99 19.51
N ASN A 191 0.68 -16.20 19.68
CA ASN A 191 1.60 -15.25 20.30
C ASN A 191 2.05 -14.12 19.35
N ASP A 192 1.81 -14.22 18.05
CA ASP A 192 1.88 -13.08 17.14
C ASP A 192 0.52 -12.38 17.14
N GLU A 193 0.30 -11.49 18.11
CA GLU A 193 -0.88 -10.60 18.22
C GLU A 193 -1.01 -9.63 17.01
N ASP A 194 -0.27 -9.87 15.92
CA ASP A 194 -0.24 -9.04 14.72
C ASP A 194 -1.28 -9.46 13.65
N SER A 195 -2.14 -10.46 13.92
CA SER A 195 -2.91 -11.11 12.85
C SER A 195 -4.34 -10.64 12.65
N ILE A 196 -4.84 -9.64 13.35
CA ILE A 196 -6.18 -9.10 13.09
C ILE A 196 -6.14 -7.57 13.09
N ASP A 197 -5.83 -6.97 11.94
CA ASP A 197 -6.19 -5.57 11.67
C ASP A 197 -7.66 -5.53 11.20
N GLU A 198 -8.62 -5.54 12.14
CA GLU A 198 -10.05 -5.34 11.83
C GLU A 198 -10.40 -3.89 11.44
N ASP A 199 -9.42 -2.97 11.37
CA ASP A 199 -9.65 -1.54 11.19
C ASP A 199 -9.40 -1.01 9.77
N PHE A 200 -9.44 -1.87 8.75
CA PHE A 200 -9.28 -1.44 7.35
C PHE A 200 -10.49 -1.78 6.44
N ILE A 201 -11.71 -1.63 6.96
CA ILE A 201 -12.92 -1.59 6.10
C ILE A 201 -13.40 -0.15 5.95
#